data_7bf7262fcd57ee5163c2d3771614241b
#
_entry.id   7bf7262fcd57ee5163c2d3771614241b
#
_cell.length_a   1.000
_cell.length_b   1.000
_cell.length_c   1.000
_cell.angle_alpha   90.00
_cell.angle_beta   90.00
_cell.angle_gamma   90.00
#
_symmetry.space_group_name_H-M   'P 1'
#
loop_
_entity.id
_entity.type
_entity.pdbx_description
1 polymer ?
#
loop_
_entity_poly.entity_id
_entity_poly.type
_entity_poly.pdbx_seq_one_letter_code
_entity_poly.pdbx_strand_id
1 'polypeptide(L)'
;MGVDVESMDRPAPIDVGLRQFAPLESRALADLAGSPDAQAAHFWSLWTLKESLIKATGQGLTTPLNRFGFALTPDTVSLQCHPHTPEGDSTWWLAQWQPSERHMAALCVETLRSDGAAPLVQAVYTVPLRQQRPLALHISRSSGAI
;
A
#
# COMPACT_ATOMS: atom_id res chain seq x y z
N MET A 1 -9.14 -2.57 -9.05
CA MET A 1 -8.21 -1.48 -8.66
C MET A 1 -8.66 -0.86 -7.33
N GLY A 2 -7.73 -0.60 -6.44
CA GLY A 2 -7.98 0.11 -5.18
C GLY A 2 -6.85 1.08 -4.87
N VAL A 3 -7.19 2.23 -4.32
CA VAL A 3 -6.25 3.26 -3.89
C VAL A 3 -6.55 3.65 -2.46
N ASP A 4 -5.49 3.89 -1.70
CA ASP A 4 -5.58 4.44 -0.36
C ASP A 4 -4.57 5.56 -0.16
N VAL A 5 -4.94 6.54 0.67
CA VAL A 5 -4.06 7.62 1.09
C VAL A 5 -4.32 7.97 2.54
N GLU A 6 -3.24 8.04 3.32
CA GLU A 6 -3.29 8.31 4.75
C GLU A 6 -2.41 9.48 5.16
N SER A 7 -2.90 10.27 6.10
CA SER A 7 -2.07 11.31 6.73
C SER A 7 -1.19 10.69 7.82
N MET A 8 0.10 10.98 7.74
CA MET A 8 1.09 10.56 8.73
C MET A 8 1.22 11.55 9.90
N ASP A 9 0.48 12.65 9.89
CA ASP A 9 0.51 13.64 10.99
C ASP A 9 -0.19 13.13 12.26
N ARG A 10 -1.04 12.12 12.14
CA ARG A 10 -1.71 11.50 13.27
C ARG A 10 -0.90 10.35 13.85
N PRO A 11 -0.99 10.09 15.16
CA PRO A 11 -0.33 8.93 15.76
C PRO A 11 -0.71 7.62 15.05
N ALA A 12 0.27 6.82 14.68
CA ALA A 12 0.04 5.50 14.11
C ALA A 12 -0.50 4.55 15.20
N PRO A 13 -1.63 3.86 14.97
CA PRO A 13 -2.17 2.90 15.93
C PRO A 13 -1.37 1.58 15.89
N ILE A 14 -0.14 1.64 16.37
CA ILE A 14 0.83 0.53 16.32
C ILE A 14 0.27 -0.75 16.95
N ASP A 15 -0.50 -0.64 18.03
CA ASP A 15 -1.15 -1.75 18.71
C ASP A 15 -2.16 -2.50 17.81
N VAL A 16 -2.78 -1.81 16.87
CA VAL A 16 -3.63 -2.45 15.83
C VAL A 16 -2.77 -3.28 14.89
N GLY A 17 -1.66 -2.73 14.41
CA GLY A 17 -0.72 -3.44 13.54
C GLY A 17 -0.14 -4.68 14.22
N LEU A 18 0.28 -4.55 15.48
CA LEU A 18 0.84 -5.68 16.24
C LEU A 18 -0.15 -6.83 16.46
N ARG A 19 -1.46 -6.52 16.56
CA ARG A 19 -2.49 -7.54 16.82
C ARG A 19 -3.18 -8.07 15.56
N GLN A 20 -3.29 -7.26 14.52
CA GLN A 20 -4.16 -7.55 13.38
C GLN A 20 -3.42 -7.78 12.07
N PHE A 21 -2.16 -7.35 11.94
CA PHE A 21 -1.41 -7.59 10.71
C PHE A 21 -0.90 -9.02 10.62
N ALA A 22 -0.41 -9.41 9.46
CA ALA A 22 0.20 -10.72 9.26
C ALA A 22 1.43 -10.91 10.17
N PRO A 23 1.76 -12.14 10.61
CA PRO A 23 2.82 -12.37 11.61
C PRO A 23 4.18 -11.75 11.27
N LEU A 24 4.57 -11.75 9.98
CA LEU A 24 5.83 -11.13 9.54
C LEU A 24 5.79 -9.61 9.67
N GLU A 25 4.68 -8.98 9.34
CA GLU A 25 4.49 -7.54 9.46
C GLU A 25 4.45 -7.08 10.91
N SER A 26 3.73 -7.82 11.76
CA SER A 26 3.67 -7.55 13.20
C SER A 26 5.05 -7.67 13.84
N ARG A 27 5.84 -8.65 13.43
CA ARG A 27 7.23 -8.79 13.89
C ARG A 27 8.09 -7.62 13.43
N ALA A 28 8.03 -7.24 12.15
CA ALA A 28 8.77 -6.09 11.62
C ALA A 28 8.40 -4.79 12.35
N LEU A 29 7.12 -4.58 12.70
CA LEU A 29 6.70 -3.44 13.53
C LEU A 29 7.28 -3.51 14.95
N ALA A 30 7.29 -4.70 15.58
CA ALA A 30 7.86 -4.88 16.91
C ALA A 30 9.37 -4.61 16.93
N ASP A 31 10.10 -5.04 15.91
CA ASP A 31 11.54 -4.83 15.78
C ASP A 31 11.91 -3.34 15.68
N LEU A 32 10.98 -2.50 15.25
CA LEU A 32 11.13 -1.04 15.16
C LEU A 32 10.72 -0.28 16.44
N ALA A 33 10.37 -0.97 17.53
CA ALA A 33 9.90 -0.32 18.77
C ALA A 33 10.90 0.70 19.36
N GLY A 34 12.20 0.55 19.09
CA GLY A 34 13.24 1.51 19.50
C GLY A 34 13.33 2.79 18.66
N SER A 35 12.55 2.89 17.58
CA SER A 35 12.54 4.01 16.63
C SER A 35 11.10 4.41 16.29
N PRO A 36 10.42 5.21 17.12
CA PRO A 36 9.00 5.51 16.96
C PRO A 36 8.62 6.08 15.59
N ASP A 37 9.44 6.96 15.03
CA ASP A 37 9.18 7.54 13.70
C ASP A 37 9.29 6.49 12.59
N ALA A 38 10.30 5.62 12.64
CA ALA A 38 10.45 4.52 11.69
C ALA A 38 9.32 3.50 11.83
N GLN A 39 8.90 3.19 13.04
CA GLN A 39 7.78 2.31 13.33
C GLN A 39 6.47 2.88 12.79
N ALA A 40 6.21 4.17 13.00
CA ALA A 40 5.01 4.84 12.48
C ALA A 40 5.02 4.88 10.94
N ALA A 41 6.15 5.22 10.32
CA ALA A 41 6.27 5.22 8.86
C ALA A 41 6.07 3.82 8.27
N HIS A 42 6.60 2.78 8.92
CA HIS A 42 6.41 1.39 8.50
C HIS A 42 4.94 0.94 8.66
N PHE A 43 4.29 1.35 9.76
CA PHE A 43 2.86 1.09 9.96
C PHE A 43 2.02 1.70 8.83
N TRP A 44 2.22 2.99 8.52
CA TRP A 44 1.46 3.66 7.45
C TRP A 44 1.72 3.06 6.08
N SER A 45 2.96 2.60 5.84
CA SER A 45 3.29 1.87 4.61
C SER A 45 2.48 0.57 4.47
N LEU A 46 2.40 -0.23 5.52
CA LEU A 46 1.62 -1.47 5.52
C LEU A 46 0.12 -1.19 5.47
N TRP A 47 -0.36 -0.21 6.23
CA TRP A 47 -1.77 0.14 6.32
C TRP A 47 -2.33 0.56 4.94
N THR A 48 -1.68 1.50 4.26
CA THR A 48 -2.13 1.97 2.94
C THR A 48 -2.15 0.86 1.90
N LEU A 49 -1.17 -0.05 1.91
CA LEU A 49 -1.16 -1.21 1.03
C LEU A 49 -2.32 -2.17 1.33
N LYS A 50 -2.58 -2.45 2.61
CA LYS A 50 -3.71 -3.31 3.01
C LYS A 50 -5.04 -2.71 2.59
N GLU A 51 -5.27 -1.43 2.88
CA GLU A 51 -6.50 -0.73 2.50
C GLU A 51 -6.66 -0.65 0.97
N SER A 52 -5.59 -0.41 0.22
CA SER A 52 -5.66 -0.39 -1.25
C SER A 52 -6.06 -1.76 -1.82
N LEU A 53 -5.52 -2.86 -1.27
CA LEU A 53 -5.87 -4.21 -1.72
C LEU A 53 -7.31 -4.59 -1.33
N ILE A 54 -7.76 -4.27 -0.12
CA ILE A 54 -9.14 -4.49 0.32
C ILE A 54 -10.13 -3.75 -0.60
N LYS A 55 -9.82 -2.49 -0.95
CA LYS A 55 -10.62 -1.71 -1.89
C LYS A 55 -10.60 -2.32 -3.30
N ALA A 56 -9.45 -2.84 -3.74
CA ALA A 56 -9.33 -3.47 -5.05
C ALA A 56 -10.17 -4.75 -5.18
N THR A 57 -10.22 -5.56 -4.11
CA THR A 57 -10.99 -6.81 -4.08
C THR A 57 -12.49 -6.60 -3.83
N GLY A 58 -12.90 -5.42 -3.37
CA GLY A 58 -14.30 -5.11 -3.06
C GLY A 58 -14.86 -5.84 -1.85
N GLN A 59 -14.03 -6.51 -1.04
CA GLN A 59 -14.46 -7.31 0.10
C GLN A 59 -14.77 -6.48 1.35
N GLY A 60 -14.38 -5.22 1.34
CA GLY A 60 -14.58 -4.32 2.47
C GLY A 60 -13.85 -4.78 3.75
N LEU A 61 -14.23 -4.22 4.88
CA LEU A 61 -13.62 -4.49 6.19
C LEU A 61 -13.86 -5.92 6.75
N THR A 62 -14.49 -6.79 5.98
CA THR A 62 -14.75 -8.18 6.41
C THR A 62 -13.54 -9.09 6.23
N THR A 63 -12.55 -8.67 5.44
CA THR A 63 -11.31 -9.43 5.26
C THR A 63 -10.38 -9.20 6.44
N PRO A 64 -10.05 -10.24 7.22
CA PRO A 64 -9.10 -10.09 8.31
C PRO A 64 -7.71 -9.70 7.79
N LEU A 65 -7.11 -8.65 8.36
CA LEU A 65 -5.85 -8.08 7.92
C LEU A 65 -4.65 -9.04 8.02
N ASN A 66 -4.77 -10.07 8.85
CA ASN A 66 -3.73 -11.11 9.02
C ASN A 66 -3.78 -12.22 7.95
N ARG A 67 -4.78 -12.22 7.07
CA ARG A 67 -4.92 -13.21 6.00
C ARG A 67 -4.02 -12.96 4.81
N PHE A 68 -3.49 -11.77 4.70
CA PHE A 68 -2.55 -11.37 3.66
C PHE A 68 -1.48 -10.46 4.23
N GLY A 69 -0.31 -10.45 3.63
CA GLY A 69 0.82 -9.68 4.11
C GLY A 69 1.67 -9.15 2.98
N PHE A 70 2.40 -8.10 3.26
CA PHE A 70 3.34 -7.48 2.35
C PHE A 70 4.78 -7.60 2.88
N ALA A 71 5.70 -7.89 1.99
CA ALA A 71 7.12 -7.70 2.26
C ALA A 71 7.58 -6.41 1.59
N LEU A 72 8.25 -5.58 2.36
CA LEU A 72 8.73 -4.27 1.92
C LEU A 72 10.26 -4.25 1.93
N THR A 73 10.83 -3.74 0.85
CA THR A 73 12.23 -3.26 0.81
C THR A 73 12.21 -1.75 0.54
N PRO A 74 13.37 -1.07 0.48
CA PRO A 74 13.39 0.34 0.09
C PRO A 74 12.68 0.62 -1.24
N ASP A 75 12.84 -0.27 -2.24
CA ASP A 75 12.39 -0.03 -3.62
C ASP A 75 11.27 -0.97 -4.09
N THR A 76 10.97 -2.03 -3.33
CA THR A 76 10.00 -3.03 -3.77
C THR A 76 8.92 -3.30 -2.73
N VAL A 77 7.77 -3.72 -3.22
CA VAL A 77 6.69 -4.29 -2.43
C VAL A 77 6.26 -5.61 -3.07
N SER A 78 6.05 -6.63 -2.26
CA SER A 78 5.50 -7.91 -2.72
C SER A 78 4.39 -8.40 -1.82
N LEU A 79 3.33 -8.93 -2.43
CA LEU A 79 2.23 -9.58 -1.73
C LEU A 79 2.65 -11.02 -1.40
N GLN A 80 2.63 -11.41 -0.12
CA GLN A 80 3.16 -12.70 0.34
C GLN A 80 2.11 -13.82 0.26
N CYS A 81 0.94 -13.59 0.76
CA CYS A 81 -0.19 -14.51 0.59
C CYS A 81 -1.49 -13.70 0.58
N HIS A 82 -2.45 -14.18 -0.19
CA HIS A 82 -3.76 -13.58 -0.27
C HIS A 82 -4.81 -14.66 -0.48
N PRO A 83 -5.94 -14.64 0.25
CA PRO A 83 -7.01 -15.65 0.11
C PRO A 83 -7.67 -15.63 -1.27
N HIS A 84 -7.58 -14.51 -1.98
CA HIS A 84 -8.03 -14.37 -3.35
C HIS A 84 -6.84 -14.11 -4.25
N THR A 85 -6.23 -15.16 -4.74
CA THR A 85 -5.37 -15.07 -5.92
C THR A 85 -6.26 -14.70 -7.11
N PRO A 86 -5.85 -13.74 -7.92
CA PRO A 86 -6.56 -13.47 -9.18
C PRO A 86 -6.69 -14.73 -10.00
N GLU A 87 -7.84 -14.93 -10.64
CA GLU A 87 -8.08 -16.11 -11.47
C GLU A 87 -7.25 -16.05 -12.77
N GLY A 88 -6.79 -17.22 -13.23
CA GLY A 88 -6.06 -17.33 -14.48
C GLY A 88 -4.68 -16.66 -14.45
N ASP A 89 -4.37 -15.91 -15.50
CA ASP A 89 -3.09 -15.20 -15.68
C ASP A 89 -3.01 -13.83 -14.99
N SER A 90 -4.00 -13.50 -14.18
CA SER A 90 -4.00 -12.22 -13.44
C SER A 90 -3.00 -12.22 -12.29
N THR A 91 -2.52 -11.04 -11.98
CA THR A 91 -1.66 -10.76 -10.82
C THR A 91 -1.96 -9.38 -10.25
N TRP A 92 -1.51 -9.14 -9.02
CA TRP A 92 -1.61 -7.82 -8.40
C TRP A 92 -0.35 -7.00 -8.70
N TRP A 93 -0.52 -5.87 -9.36
CA TRP A 93 0.50 -4.84 -9.45
C TRP A 93 0.28 -3.82 -8.33
N LEU A 94 1.35 -3.54 -7.59
CA LEU A 94 1.34 -2.70 -6.40
C LEU A 94 2.29 -1.53 -6.59
N ALA A 95 1.88 -0.36 -6.15
CA ALA A 95 2.75 0.81 -6.08
C ALA A 95 2.49 1.60 -4.80
N GLN A 96 3.53 2.20 -4.28
CA GLN A 96 3.48 3.06 -3.10
C GLN A 96 4.31 4.31 -3.32
N TRP A 97 3.82 5.45 -2.84
CA TRP A 97 4.50 6.74 -2.92
C TRP A 97 4.05 7.68 -1.81
N GLN A 98 4.81 8.75 -1.64
CA GLN A 98 4.44 9.86 -0.77
C GLN A 98 3.98 11.05 -1.64
N PRO A 99 2.68 11.34 -1.73
CA PRO A 99 2.18 12.50 -2.46
C PRO A 99 2.59 13.83 -1.81
N SER A 100 2.97 13.80 -0.54
CA SER A 100 3.58 14.90 0.21
C SER A 100 4.38 14.33 1.38
N GLU A 101 5.16 15.15 2.07
CA GLU A 101 5.90 14.76 3.28
C GLU A 101 5.00 14.20 4.39
N ARG A 102 3.70 14.50 4.35
CA ARG A 102 2.72 14.15 5.38
C ARG A 102 1.77 13.03 4.99
N HIS A 103 1.87 12.52 3.78
CA HIS A 103 0.93 11.52 3.28
C HIS A 103 1.65 10.32 2.70
N MET A 104 1.12 9.15 2.98
CA MET A 104 1.47 7.90 2.33
C MET A 104 0.30 7.47 1.44
N ALA A 105 0.59 7.02 0.22
CA ALA A 105 -0.42 6.52 -0.70
C ALA A 105 0.00 5.17 -1.28
N ALA A 106 -0.97 4.32 -1.53
CA ALA A 106 -0.77 3.03 -2.20
C ALA A 106 -1.85 2.78 -3.25
N LEU A 107 -1.47 2.07 -4.29
CA LEU A 107 -2.32 1.63 -5.38
C LEU A 107 -2.17 0.13 -5.58
N CYS A 108 -3.29 -0.56 -5.73
CA CYS A 108 -3.36 -1.97 -6.09
C CYS A 108 -4.19 -2.13 -7.37
N VAL A 109 -3.63 -2.75 -8.39
CA VAL A 109 -4.29 -2.99 -9.69
C VAL A 109 -4.16 -4.46 -10.05
N GLU A 110 -5.26 -5.08 -10.46
CA GLU A 110 -5.23 -6.38 -11.09
C GLU A 110 -4.76 -6.22 -12.53
N THR A 111 -3.71 -6.93 -12.90
CA THR A 111 -3.09 -6.91 -14.23
C THR A 111 -2.95 -8.32 -14.76
N LEU A 112 -2.84 -8.47 -16.08
CA LEU A 112 -2.50 -9.75 -16.70
C LEU A 112 -1.00 -9.98 -16.65
N ARG A 113 -0.58 -11.18 -16.29
CA ARG A 113 0.85 -11.55 -16.25
C ARG A 113 1.50 -11.51 -17.63
N SER A 114 0.70 -11.75 -18.66
CA SER A 114 1.15 -11.78 -20.07
C SER A 114 1.57 -10.42 -20.59
N ASP A 115 1.07 -9.33 -20.00
CA ASP A 115 1.27 -7.99 -20.55
C ASP A 115 2.61 -7.38 -20.17
N GLY A 116 3.26 -7.88 -19.09
CA GLY A 116 4.60 -7.49 -18.66
C GLY A 116 4.81 -5.97 -18.43
N ALA A 117 3.79 -5.18 -18.71
CA ALA A 117 3.83 -3.73 -18.63
C ALA A 117 3.30 -3.24 -17.28
N ALA A 118 4.03 -2.35 -16.64
CA ALA A 118 3.52 -1.64 -15.48
C ALA A 118 2.35 -0.74 -15.89
N PRO A 119 1.29 -0.64 -15.07
CA PRO A 119 0.22 0.30 -15.32
C PRO A 119 0.73 1.75 -15.38
N LEU A 120 0.21 2.53 -16.34
CA LEU A 120 0.50 3.96 -16.38
C LEU A 120 -0.25 4.63 -15.21
N VAL A 121 0.50 5.16 -14.27
CA VAL A 121 -0.05 5.88 -13.13
C VAL A 121 0.07 7.37 -13.36
N GLN A 122 -1.08 8.04 -13.41
CA GLN A 122 -1.14 9.50 -13.45
C GLN A 122 -1.84 10.00 -12.20
N ALA A 123 -1.22 10.95 -11.51
CA ALA A 123 -1.82 11.63 -10.40
C ALA A 123 -2.12 13.08 -10.77
N VAL A 124 -3.35 13.48 -10.52
CA VAL A 124 -3.77 14.88 -10.58
C VAL A 124 -4.39 15.25 -9.25
N TYR A 125 -4.17 16.46 -8.79
CA TYR A 125 -4.87 16.96 -7.63
C TYR A 125 -5.74 18.16 -8.00
N THR A 126 -6.87 18.27 -7.36
CA THR A 126 -7.75 19.42 -7.43
C THR A 126 -7.46 20.34 -6.25
N VAL A 127 -6.96 21.54 -6.54
CA VAL A 127 -7.01 22.61 -5.54
C VAL A 127 -8.49 23.00 -5.39
N PRO A 128 -9.01 23.19 -4.16
CA PRO A 128 -10.45 23.29 -3.92
C PRO A 128 -11.18 24.09 -4.97
N LEU A 129 -12.03 23.40 -5.74
CA LEU A 129 -13.04 23.91 -6.66
C LEU A 129 -12.58 24.60 -7.95
N ARG A 130 -11.28 24.72 -8.31
CA ARG A 130 -10.93 25.53 -9.49
C ARG A 130 -9.81 25.08 -10.41
N GLN A 131 -8.91 24.20 -10.01
CA GLN A 131 -7.80 23.82 -10.89
C GLN A 131 -7.37 22.36 -10.68
N GLN A 132 -7.23 21.65 -11.78
CA GLN A 132 -6.50 20.38 -11.82
C GLN A 132 -5.05 20.69 -12.17
N ARG A 133 -4.11 20.19 -11.39
CA ARG A 133 -2.67 20.27 -11.69
C ARG A 133 -2.08 18.87 -11.72
N PRO A 134 -1.21 18.56 -12.68
CA PRO A 134 -0.45 17.32 -12.63
C PRO A 134 0.36 17.27 -11.32
N LEU A 135 0.27 16.16 -10.60
CA LEU A 135 1.15 15.89 -9.47
C LEU A 135 2.37 15.14 -10.00
N ALA A 136 3.57 15.63 -9.69
CA ALA A 136 4.78 14.85 -9.93
C ALA A 136 4.72 13.58 -9.06
N LEU A 137 4.54 12.44 -9.72
CA LEU A 137 4.43 11.15 -9.05
C LEU A 137 5.82 10.49 -9.05
N HIS A 138 6.38 10.33 -7.86
CA HIS A 138 7.57 9.52 -7.66
C HIS A 138 7.17 8.25 -6.90
N ILE A 139 7.05 7.13 -7.63
CA ILE A 139 6.76 5.84 -7.03
C ILE A 139 8.00 5.39 -6.26
N SER A 140 7.88 5.27 -4.94
CA SER A 140 8.97 4.85 -4.06
C SER A 140 9.14 3.34 -4.04
N ARG A 141 8.05 2.58 -4.22
CA ARG A 141 8.07 1.11 -4.27
C ARG A 141 7.07 0.58 -5.29
N SER A 142 7.44 -0.49 -5.99
CA SER A 142 6.49 -1.22 -6.83
C SER A 142 6.75 -2.73 -6.79
N SER A 143 5.76 -3.53 -7.22
CA SER A 143 5.88 -4.98 -7.36
C SER A 143 6.42 -5.44 -8.70
N GLY A 144 6.76 -4.52 -9.60
CA GLY A 144 7.30 -4.78 -10.93
C GLY A 144 8.10 -3.58 -11.44
N ALA A 145 8.61 -3.67 -12.67
CA ALA A 145 9.30 -2.54 -13.29
C ALA A 145 8.38 -1.32 -13.38
N ILE A 146 8.95 -0.15 -13.11
CA ILE A 146 8.28 1.15 -13.24
C ILE A 146 8.52 1.68 -14.64
#